data_afaff399906091aa7686bb112820bab5
#
_entry.id   afaff399906091aa7686bb112820bab5
#
_cell.length_a   1.000
_cell.length_b   1.000
_cell.length_c   1.000
_cell.angle_alpha   90.00
_cell.angle_beta   90.00
_cell.angle_gamma   90.00
#
_symmetry.space_group_name_H-M   'P 1'
#
loop_
_entity.id
_entity.type
_entity.pdbx_description
1 polymer ?
#
loop_
_entity_poly.entity_id
_entity_poly.type
_entity_poly.pdbx_seq_one_letter_code
_entity_poly.pdbx_strand_id
1 'polypeptide(L)'
;MATLSKFGVPIDGSTGRGGILQPKLKYRFRVRFTNFGNLGASPLQLTQQVMSVTRPKVNHEEVPIHSYNSIAYSQGKHTWEPINITLRDDIDNNISKLVGQQVQKQMNHFEQTSAVAGSNYKFGTKIEILDGTNNTELEQWDVEGCFLQNVD
;
A
#
# COMPACT_ATOMS: atom_id res chain seq x y z
N MET A 1 37.36 -13.99 24.08
CA MET A 1 36.14 -13.16 24.07
C MET A 1 34.99 -14.04 23.58
N ALA A 2 33.95 -14.25 24.36
CA ALA A 2 32.80 -15.01 23.92
C ALA A 2 31.94 -14.13 23.03
N THR A 3 31.79 -14.51 21.76
CA THR A 3 30.91 -13.81 20.81
C THR A 3 29.46 -14.27 21.01
N LEU A 4 28.53 -13.36 21.01
CA LEU A 4 27.08 -13.62 21.10
C LEU A 4 26.58 -14.63 20.05
N SER A 5 27.32 -14.80 18.94
CA SER A 5 27.02 -15.78 17.90
C SER A 5 27.12 -17.25 18.34
N LYS A 6 27.65 -17.52 19.54
CA LYS A 6 27.71 -18.87 20.14
C LYS A 6 26.54 -19.16 21.07
N PHE A 7 25.71 -18.20 21.35
CA PHE A 7 24.55 -18.35 22.25
C PHE A 7 23.25 -18.19 21.43
N GLY A 8 22.37 -19.14 21.59
CA GLY A 8 21.04 -19.10 20.96
C GLY A 8 20.96 -19.83 19.63
N VAL A 9 19.96 -19.48 18.86
CA VAL A 9 19.67 -20.11 17.58
C VAL A 9 20.59 -19.52 16.50
N PRO A 10 21.31 -20.33 15.71
CA PRO A 10 22.15 -19.82 14.63
C PRO A 10 21.31 -19.11 13.57
N ILE A 11 21.62 -17.84 13.33
CA ILE A 11 20.92 -16.97 12.38
C ILE A 11 21.59 -17.04 10.99
N ASP A 12 22.81 -17.54 10.95
CA ASP A 12 23.69 -17.51 9.80
C ASP A 12 23.76 -18.91 9.17
N GLY A 13 23.48 -18.98 7.87
CA GLY A 13 23.61 -20.18 7.05
C GLY A 13 25.05 -20.58 6.73
N SER A 14 26.07 -19.80 7.12
CA SER A 14 27.48 -20.02 6.81
C SER A 14 28.06 -21.23 7.53
N THR A 15 27.39 -21.73 8.57
CA THR A 15 27.85 -22.89 9.39
C THR A 15 27.26 -24.23 8.93
N GLY A 16 26.59 -24.30 7.78
CA GLY A 16 26.01 -25.54 7.25
C GLY A 16 24.83 -26.09 8.08
N ARG A 17 24.41 -25.39 9.11
CA ARG A 17 23.22 -25.67 9.89
C ARG A 17 22.17 -24.69 9.43
N GLY A 18 21.09 -25.15 8.82
CA GLY A 18 20.02 -24.30 8.29
C GLY A 18 19.66 -23.16 9.26
N GLY A 19 20.11 -21.95 8.94
CA GLY A 19 19.82 -20.77 9.73
C GLY A 19 18.33 -20.43 9.69
N ILE A 20 17.84 -19.73 10.69
CA ILE A 20 16.49 -19.18 10.68
C ILE A 20 16.42 -18.09 9.62
N LEU A 21 15.46 -18.21 8.70
CA LEU A 21 15.18 -17.16 7.75
C LEU A 21 14.73 -15.90 8.49
N GLN A 22 15.40 -14.78 8.22
CA GLN A 22 15.03 -13.48 8.80
C GLN A 22 13.67 -13.05 8.27
N PRO A 23 12.65 -12.87 9.12
CA PRO A 23 11.34 -12.38 8.66
C PRO A 23 11.41 -10.91 8.27
N LYS A 24 10.54 -10.51 7.33
CA LYS A 24 10.36 -9.10 6.97
C LYS A 24 9.83 -8.31 8.17
N LEU A 25 10.38 -7.11 8.39
CA LEU A 25 9.98 -6.25 9.49
C LEU A 25 8.73 -5.43 9.11
N LYS A 26 7.67 -5.52 9.90
CA LYS A 26 6.39 -4.84 9.63
C LYS A 26 6.50 -3.31 9.59
N TYR A 27 7.42 -2.73 10.33
CA TYR A 27 7.59 -1.28 10.42
C TYR A 27 8.54 -0.70 9.37
N ARG A 28 9.18 -1.53 8.57
CA ARG A 28 10.10 -1.11 7.50
C ARG A 28 9.38 -1.07 6.17
N PHE A 29 8.49 -0.11 6.03
CA PHE A 29 7.76 0.15 4.80
C PHE A 29 7.77 1.64 4.47
N ARG A 30 7.55 1.95 3.20
CA ARG A 30 7.42 3.31 2.70
C ARG A 30 6.28 3.38 1.71
N VAL A 31 5.46 4.41 1.81
CA VAL A 31 4.38 4.69 0.86
C VAL A 31 4.66 6.01 0.20
N ARG A 32 4.67 6.03 -1.11
CA ARG A 32 4.83 7.26 -1.90
C ARG A 32 3.57 7.53 -2.68
N PHE A 33 3.20 8.80 -2.77
CA PHE A 33 2.04 9.24 -3.52
C PHE A 33 2.50 10.14 -4.68
N THR A 34 1.88 9.96 -5.83
CA THR A 34 2.10 10.78 -7.01
C THR A 34 0.78 11.40 -7.46
N ASN A 35 0.80 12.70 -7.79
CA ASN A 35 -0.41 13.45 -8.20
C ASN A 35 -1.52 13.51 -7.14
N PHE A 36 -1.15 13.43 -5.86
CA PHE A 36 -2.09 13.55 -4.74
C PHE A 36 -2.25 15.00 -4.30
N GLY A 37 -3.49 15.46 -4.13
CA GLY A 37 -3.79 16.83 -3.72
C GLY A 37 -3.50 17.86 -4.81
N ASN A 38 -3.16 19.07 -4.41
CA ASN A 38 -2.83 20.16 -5.34
C ASN A 38 -1.33 20.17 -5.67
N LEU A 39 -0.97 20.54 -6.89
CA LEU A 39 0.41 20.51 -7.42
C LEU A 39 1.46 21.32 -6.62
N GLY A 40 1.04 22.15 -5.67
CA GLY A 40 1.93 22.95 -4.82
C GLY A 40 2.27 22.33 -3.47
N ALA A 41 1.62 21.24 -3.06
CA ALA A 41 1.85 20.60 -1.78
C ALA A 41 2.82 19.41 -1.95
N SER A 42 3.83 19.34 -1.09
CA SER A 42 4.80 18.26 -1.16
C SER A 42 4.18 16.93 -0.68
N PRO A 43 4.09 15.91 -1.53
CA PRO A 43 3.61 14.59 -1.12
C PRO A 43 4.56 13.89 -0.13
N LEU A 44 5.73 14.47 0.11
CA LEU A 44 6.70 13.97 1.07
C LEU A 44 6.16 13.97 2.51
N GLN A 45 5.41 15.00 2.89
CA GLN A 45 4.78 15.08 4.21
C GLN A 45 3.78 13.94 4.42
N LEU A 46 2.99 13.63 3.41
CA LEU A 46 2.06 12.51 3.45
C LEU A 46 2.79 11.18 3.66
N THR A 47 3.89 10.97 2.93
CA THR A 47 4.73 9.76 3.04
C THR A 47 5.30 9.57 4.45
N GLN A 48 5.71 10.65 5.11
CA GLN A 48 6.29 10.61 6.45
C GLN A 48 5.27 10.30 7.56
N GLN A 49 4.00 10.57 7.33
CA GLN A 49 2.94 10.44 8.32
C GLN A 49 2.13 9.14 8.20
N VAL A 50 2.52 8.23 7.30
CA VAL A 50 1.84 6.94 7.16
C VAL A 50 2.17 6.05 8.35
N MET A 51 1.14 5.65 9.10
CA MET A 51 1.26 4.74 10.24
C MET A 51 1.10 3.28 9.83
N SER A 52 0.11 3.01 8.99
CA SER A 52 -0.17 1.66 8.50
C SER A 52 -0.75 1.68 7.09
N VAL A 53 -0.52 0.61 6.36
CA VAL A 53 -1.06 0.39 5.03
C VAL A 53 -1.39 -1.09 4.86
N THR A 54 -2.53 -1.39 4.24
CA THR A 54 -2.85 -2.76 3.86
C THR A 54 -2.22 -3.09 2.51
N ARG A 55 -1.78 -4.34 2.35
CA ARG A 55 -1.29 -4.80 1.04
C ARG A 55 -2.43 -4.85 0.03
N PRO A 56 -2.16 -4.54 -1.24
CA PRO A 56 -3.11 -4.75 -2.30
C PRO A 56 -3.54 -6.21 -2.36
N LYS A 57 -4.83 -6.43 -2.43
CA LYS A 57 -5.41 -7.77 -2.57
C LYS A 57 -6.24 -7.83 -3.83
N VAL A 58 -6.10 -8.94 -4.52
CA VAL A 58 -6.92 -9.27 -5.68
C VAL A 58 -7.85 -10.42 -5.33
N ASN A 59 -9.09 -10.31 -5.71
CA ASN A 59 -10.09 -11.36 -5.60
C ASN A 59 -10.53 -11.79 -7.00
N HIS A 60 -10.65 -13.09 -7.20
CA HIS A 60 -11.14 -13.68 -8.45
C HIS A 60 -12.51 -14.30 -8.22
N GLU A 61 -13.44 -13.97 -9.08
CA GLU A 61 -14.71 -14.67 -9.14
C GLU A 61 -14.50 -16.11 -9.57
N GLU A 62 -15.20 -17.04 -8.97
CA GLU A 62 -15.27 -18.42 -9.41
C GLU A 62 -16.48 -18.63 -10.31
N VAL A 63 -16.27 -19.27 -11.45
CA VAL A 63 -17.35 -19.63 -12.38
C VAL A 63 -17.57 -21.13 -12.30
N PRO A 64 -18.70 -21.58 -11.73
CA PRO A 64 -19.02 -23.00 -11.67
C PRO A 64 -19.41 -23.53 -13.05
N ILE A 65 -18.84 -24.63 -13.46
CA ILE A 65 -19.17 -25.38 -14.67
C ILE A 65 -19.78 -26.71 -14.27
N HIS A 66 -21.05 -26.85 -14.51
CA HIS A 66 -21.80 -28.07 -14.19
C HIS A 66 -21.57 -29.14 -15.27
N SER A 67 -21.13 -30.32 -14.87
CA SER A 67 -20.94 -31.46 -15.74
C SER A 67 -21.51 -32.72 -15.07
N TYR A 68 -22.68 -33.15 -15.51
CA TYR A 68 -23.44 -34.28 -14.92
C TYR A 68 -23.57 -34.12 -13.40
N ASN A 69 -23.06 -35.06 -12.63
CA ASN A 69 -23.07 -35.03 -11.14
C ASN A 69 -21.85 -34.36 -10.53
N SER A 70 -21.06 -33.66 -11.33
CA SER A 70 -19.82 -33.01 -10.91
C SER A 70 -19.86 -31.51 -11.22
N ILE A 71 -19.14 -30.74 -10.42
CA ILE A 71 -18.97 -29.32 -10.63
C ILE A 71 -17.47 -29.06 -10.75
N ALA A 72 -17.05 -28.42 -11.85
CA ALA A 72 -15.71 -27.87 -12.01
C ALA A 72 -15.77 -26.35 -11.83
N TYR A 73 -14.69 -25.77 -11.33
CA TYR A 73 -14.59 -24.32 -11.15
C TYR A 73 -13.57 -23.73 -12.12
N SER A 74 -13.93 -22.65 -12.78
CA SER A 74 -13.02 -21.86 -13.60
C SER A 74 -12.84 -20.47 -13.00
N GLN A 75 -11.69 -19.89 -13.25
CA GLN A 75 -11.39 -18.52 -12.81
C GLN A 75 -12.18 -17.51 -13.64
N GLY A 76 -12.92 -16.63 -12.97
CA GLY A 76 -13.64 -15.52 -13.56
C GLY A 76 -12.86 -14.21 -13.53
N LYS A 77 -13.58 -13.09 -13.50
CA LYS A 77 -13.01 -11.76 -13.46
C LYS A 77 -12.34 -11.49 -12.10
N HIS A 78 -11.29 -10.70 -12.13
CA HIS A 78 -10.64 -10.22 -10.89
C HIS A 78 -11.18 -8.86 -10.49
N THR A 79 -11.20 -8.62 -9.19
CA THR A 79 -11.51 -7.33 -8.56
C THR A 79 -10.43 -6.99 -7.54
N TRP A 80 -10.07 -5.73 -7.45
CA TRP A 80 -9.14 -5.24 -6.44
C TRP A 80 -9.90 -4.77 -5.20
N GLU A 81 -9.45 -5.20 -4.04
CA GLU A 81 -9.99 -4.74 -2.77
C GLU A 81 -9.46 -3.34 -2.44
N PRO A 82 -10.23 -2.51 -1.72
CA PRO A 82 -9.76 -1.22 -1.24
C PRO A 82 -8.52 -1.36 -0.35
N ILE A 83 -7.59 -0.41 -0.50
CA ILE A 83 -6.39 -0.31 0.33
C ILE A 83 -6.67 0.71 1.44
N ASN A 84 -6.57 0.28 2.68
CA ASN A 84 -6.72 1.16 3.84
C ASN A 84 -5.36 1.70 4.25
N ILE A 85 -5.28 3.02 4.39
CA ILE A 85 -4.07 3.72 4.81
C ILE A 85 -4.43 4.58 6.02
N THR A 86 -3.72 4.38 7.12
CA THR A 86 -3.86 5.21 8.31
C THR A 86 -2.74 6.23 8.34
N LEU A 87 -3.10 7.49 8.45
CA LEU A 87 -2.20 8.63 8.50
C LEU A 87 -2.26 9.28 9.88
N ARG A 88 -1.14 9.85 10.31
CA ARG A 88 -1.08 10.74 11.47
C ARG A 88 -1.15 12.17 10.95
N ASP A 89 -2.06 12.97 11.50
CA ASP A 89 -2.08 14.40 11.23
C ASP A 89 -1.12 15.13 12.17
N ASP A 90 -0.61 16.24 11.70
CA ASP A 90 0.25 17.15 12.47
C ASP A 90 -0.56 18.34 13.01
N ILE A 91 0.05 19.10 13.94
CA ILE A 91 -0.60 20.27 14.55
C ILE A 91 -0.93 21.38 13.52
N ASP A 92 -0.24 21.38 12.39
CA ASP A 92 -0.45 22.33 11.30
C ASP A 92 -1.56 21.92 10.34
N ASN A 93 -2.17 20.75 10.57
CA ASN A 93 -3.22 20.16 9.72
C ASN A 93 -2.81 19.98 8.24
N ASN A 94 -1.55 19.68 7.98
CA ASN A 94 -1.05 19.53 6.62
C ASN A 94 -1.67 18.33 5.91
N ILE A 95 -1.85 17.23 6.63
CA ILE A 95 -2.44 16.00 6.08
C ILE A 95 -3.92 16.20 5.79
N SER A 96 -4.68 16.76 6.73
CA SER A 96 -6.10 17.08 6.53
C SER A 96 -6.31 18.01 5.35
N LYS A 97 -5.45 19.01 5.16
CA LYS A 97 -5.50 19.91 3.99
C LYS A 97 -5.25 19.17 2.69
N LEU A 98 -4.24 18.29 2.64
CA LEU A 98 -3.92 17.49 1.44
C LEU A 98 -5.05 16.53 1.07
N VAL A 99 -5.61 15.84 2.06
CA VAL A 99 -6.75 14.93 1.86
C VAL A 99 -7.98 15.72 1.41
N GLY A 100 -8.28 16.85 2.04
CA GLY A 100 -9.38 17.74 1.64
C GLY A 100 -9.23 18.25 0.20
N GLN A 101 -8.03 18.62 -0.21
CA GLN A 101 -7.73 19.02 -1.59
C GLN A 101 -7.97 17.87 -2.58
N GLN A 102 -7.60 16.64 -2.20
CA GLN A 102 -7.84 15.47 -3.04
C GLN A 102 -9.34 15.17 -3.17
N VAL A 103 -10.12 15.29 -2.11
CA VAL A 103 -11.58 15.14 -2.14
C VAL A 103 -12.21 16.19 -3.05
N GLN A 104 -11.79 17.46 -2.93
CA GLN A 104 -12.23 18.55 -3.82
C GLN A 104 -11.88 18.31 -5.28
N LYS A 105 -10.74 17.69 -5.53
CA LYS A 105 -10.30 17.33 -6.89
C LYS A 105 -11.18 16.27 -7.53
N GLN A 106 -11.71 15.34 -6.72
CA GLN A 106 -12.63 14.32 -7.20
C GLN A 106 -14.03 14.86 -7.48
N MET A 107 -14.51 15.77 -6.64
CA MET A 107 -15.82 16.36 -6.77
C MET A 107 -15.85 17.77 -6.17
N ASN A 108 -16.37 18.73 -6.90
CA ASN A 108 -16.67 20.03 -6.35
C ASN A 108 -18.00 19.98 -5.60
N HIS A 109 -17.94 19.94 -4.28
CA HIS A 109 -19.12 19.80 -3.42
C HIS A 109 -20.06 21.02 -3.48
N PHE A 110 -19.54 22.20 -3.77
CA PHE A 110 -20.34 23.40 -3.86
C PHE A 110 -21.19 23.42 -5.13
N GLU A 111 -20.58 23.12 -6.27
CA GLU A 111 -21.25 23.13 -7.58
C GLU A 111 -21.86 21.78 -7.97
N GLN A 112 -21.62 20.73 -7.17
CA GLN A 112 -22.04 19.35 -7.45
C GLN A 112 -21.52 18.82 -8.79
N THR A 113 -20.34 19.29 -9.21
CA THR A 113 -19.71 18.89 -10.47
C THR A 113 -18.60 17.89 -10.23
N SER A 114 -18.51 16.89 -11.09
CA SER A 114 -17.43 15.91 -11.10
C SER A 114 -16.29 16.34 -12.00
N ALA A 115 -15.09 15.78 -11.78
CA ALA A 115 -13.95 16.01 -12.66
C ALA A 115 -14.25 15.52 -14.08
N VAL A 116 -13.80 16.28 -15.08
CA VAL A 116 -14.07 16.02 -16.51
C VAL A 116 -13.38 14.74 -16.98
N ALA A 117 -12.19 14.42 -16.44
CA ALA A 117 -11.43 13.24 -16.81
C ALA A 117 -10.80 12.56 -15.59
N GLY A 118 -10.64 11.25 -15.68
CA GLY A 118 -9.99 10.46 -14.62
C GLY A 118 -8.57 10.91 -14.31
N SER A 119 -7.81 11.37 -15.30
CA SER A 119 -6.47 11.94 -15.13
C SER A 119 -6.42 13.17 -14.22
N ASN A 120 -7.53 13.88 -14.06
CA ASN A 120 -7.58 15.09 -13.24
C ASN A 120 -7.58 14.79 -11.74
N TYR A 121 -8.14 13.68 -11.31
CA TYR A 121 -8.28 13.35 -9.89
C TYR A 121 -7.60 12.06 -9.45
N LYS A 122 -7.31 11.16 -10.37
CA LYS A 122 -6.64 9.91 -10.03
C LYS A 122 -5.18 10.14 -9.70
N PHE A 123 -4.72 9.42 -8.69
CA PHE A 123 -3.33 9.47 -8.22
C PHE A 123 -2.69 8.09 -8.25
N GLY A 124 -1.38 8.06 -8.15
CA GLY A 124 -0.62 6.82 -8.02
C GLY A 124 -0.14 6.62 -6.59
N THR A 125 -0.08 5.38 -6.17
CA THR A 125 0.45 4.99 -4.86
C THR A 125 1.49 3.90 -5.05
N LYS A 126 2.68 4.11 -4.51
CA LYS A 126 3.76 3.15 -4.50
C LYS A 126 3.99 2.66 -3.07
N ILE A 127 3.85 1.37 -2.84
CA ILE A 127 4.04 0.73 -1.54
C ILE A 127 5.32 -0.10 -1.62
N GLU A 128 6.29 0.20 -0.78
CA GLU A 128 7.60 -0.44 -0.74
C GLU A 128 7.82 -1.08 0.62
N ILE A 129 8.26 -2.34 0.63
CA ILE A 129 8.74 -3.01 1.84
C ILE A 129 10.27 -3.00 1.77
N LEU A 130 10.88 -2.43 2.80
CA LEU A 130 12.32 -2.21 2.87
C LEU A 130 12.99 -3.30 3.71
N ASP A 131 14.29 -3.50 3.45
CA ASP A 131 15.11 -4.31 4.33
C ASP A 131 15.37 -3.59 5.67
N GLY A 132 15.95 -4.31 6.63
CA GLY A 132 16.23 -3.76 7.96
C GLY A 132 17.40 -2.79 8.04
N THR A 133 18.27 -2.71 7.03
CA THR A 133 19.58 -2.08 7.15
C THR A 133 19.81 -0.95 6.15
N ASN A 134 19.64 -1.20 4.86
CA ASN A 134 20.10 -0.30 3.79
C ASN A 134 18.97 0.40 3.02
N ASN A 135 17.73 0.29 3.47
CA ASN A 135 16.55 0.77 2.75
C ASN A 135 16.42 0.19 1.33
N THR A 136 16.98 -0.99 1.11
CA THR A 136 16.82 -1.73 -0.13
C THR A 136 15.39 -2.23 -0.24
N GLU A 137 14.78 -2.04 -1.40
CA GLU A 137 13.42 -2.48 -1.66
C GLU A 137 13.39 -4.00 -1.82
N LEU A 138 12.70 -4.68 -0.90
CA LEU A 138 12.49 -6.13 -0.95
C LEU A 138 11.26 -6.50 -1.78
N GLU A 139 10.24 -5.64 -1.74
CA GLU A 139 8.98 -5.85 -2.42
C GLU A 139 8.39 -4.48 -2.74
N GLN A 140 7.86 -4.32 -3.94
CA GLN A 140 7.28 -3.08 -4.42
C GLN A 140 5.92 -3.36 -5.07
N TRP A 141 4.96 -2.51 -4.76
CA TRP A 141 3.64 -2.48 -5.36
C TRP A 141 3.38 -1.11 -5.96
N ASP A 142 3.23 -1.04 -7.27
CA ASP A 142 2.82 0.16 -7.97
C ASP A 142 1.31 0.09 -8.26
N VAL A 143 0.56 0.98 -7.65
CA VAL A 143 -0.89 1.05 -7.78
C VAL A 143 -1.24 2.32 -8.51
N GLU A 144 -1.74 2.18 -9.72
CA GLU A 144 -2.10 3.30 -10.59
C GLU A 144 -3.61 3.53 -10.60
N GLY A 145 -4.00 4.77 -10.87
CA GLY A 145 -5.40 5.14 -11.02
C GLY A 145 -6.22 5.09 -9.73
N CYS A 146 -5.58 5.33 -8.59
CA CYS A 146 -6.23 5.38 -7.29
C CYS A 146 -7.15 6.61 -7.16
N PHE A 147 -8.17 6.46 -6.35
CA PHE A 147 -9.04 7.54 -5.90
C PHE A 147 -9.47 7.28 -4.45
N LEU A 148 -9.89 8.32 -3.75
CA LEU A 148 -10.40 8.18 -2.38
C LEU A 148 -11.85 7.67 -2.44
N GLN A 149 -12.07 6.53 -1.79
CA GLN A 149 -13.40 5.94 -1.66
C GLN A 149 -14.08 6.40 -0.36
N ASN A 150 -13.32 6.42 0.73
CA ASN A 150 -13.80 6.82 2.04
C ASN A 150 -12.71 7.60 2.78
N VAL A 151 -13.09 8.58 3.56
CA VAL A 151 -12.22 9.39 4.40
C VAL A 151 -12.90 9.55 5.76
N ASP A 152 -12.22 9.13 6.82
CA ASP A 152 -12.66 9.25 8.21
C ASP A 152 -11.94 10.41 8.91
#